data_03e7b36d5a584255589a0335549dc044
#
_entry.id   03e7b36d5a584255589a0335549dc044
#
_cell.length_a   1.000
_cell.length_b   1.000
_cell.length_c   1.000
_cell.angle_alpha   90.00
_cell.angle_beta   90.00
_cell.angle_gamma   90.00
#
_symmetry.space_group_name_H-M   'P 1'
#
loop_
_entity.id
_entity.type
_entity.pdbx_description
1 polymer ?
#
loop_
_entity_poly.entity_id
_entity_poly.type
_entity_poly.pdbx_seq_one_letter_code
_entity_poly.pdbx_strand_id
1 'polypeptide(L)'
;MTPVAKKATPAAVAVLRQATALRPKRKKASDGLLPSAAHLKASPTSDHNTGLAVDLTHDPKNGVDCTEIFEYLKTDKRVKYLIFNKKIWSRERNGEGNRNYTGSNPHTKHIHISIEEKYSKDTSPWFSWMDRVVYSTADQARAMALKLKPLPKKKESK
;
A
#
# COMPACT_ATOMS: atom_id res chain seq x y z
N MET A 1 -0.09 -8.32 26.81
CA MET A 1 -0.68 -8.55 25.51
C MET A 1 -1.32 -7.29 24.97
N THR A 2 -1.02 -6.93 23.75
CA THR A 2 -1.58 -5.73 23.15
C THR A 2 -3.04 -5.97 22.75
N PRO A 3 -3.96 -5.09 23.14
CA PRO A 3 -5.35 -5.25 22.75
C PRO A 3 -5.51 -5.14 21.25
N VAL A 4 -6.46 -5.87 20.69
CA VAL A 4 -6.78 -5.79 19.29
C VAL A 4 -7.54 -4.50 19.03
N ALA A 5 -7.13 -3.73 18.03
CA ALA A 5 -7.82 -2.50 17.67
C ALA A 5 -9.21 -2.80 17.14
N LYS A 6 -10.15 -1.94 17.45
CA LYS A 6 -11.52 -2.08 16.92
C LYS A 6 -11.63 -1.45 15.55
N LYS A 7 -10.71 -0.57 15.18
CA LYS A 7 -10.68 0.08 13.89
C LYS A 7 -9.27 0.15 13.38
N ALA A 8 -9.11 0.03 12.08
CA ALA A 8 -7.81 0.29 11.47
C ALA A 8 -7.52 1.80 11.56
N THR A 9 -6.23 2.13 11.60
CA THR A 9 -5.83 3.53 11.72
C THR A 9 -6.16 4.31 10.44
N PRO A 10 -6.32 5.63 10.54
CA PRO A 10 -6.59 6.45 9.36
C PRO A 10 -5.56 6.26 8.26
N ALA A 11 -4.27 6.16 8.61
CA ALA A 11 -3.23 5.96 7.61
C ALA A 11 -3.42 4.64 6.85
N ALA A 12 -3.75 3.56 7.56
CA ALA A 12 -3.96 2.26 6.92
C ALA A 12 -5.19 2.27 6.01
N VAL A 13 -6.28 2.85 6.48
CA VAL A 13 -7.51 2.96 5.69
C VAL A 13 -7.25 3.77 4.43
N ALA A 14 -6.45 4.83 4.54
CA ALA A 14 -6.15 5.70 3.41
C ALA A 14 -5.46 4.95 2.26
N VAL A 15 -4.65 3.94 2.56
CA VAL A 15 -4.00 3.15 1.51
C VAL A 15 -5.05 2.55 0.57
N LEU A 16 -6.02 1.85 1.13
CA LEU A 16 -7.04 1.19 0.29
C LEU A 16 -7.95 2.21 -0.39
N ARG A 17 -8.34 3.24 0.33
CA ARG A 17 -9.22 4.27 -0.23
C ARG A 17 -8.56 4.98 -1.41
N GLN A 18 -7.30 5.36 -1.24
CA GLN A 18 -6.57 6.06 -2.29
C GLN A 18 -6.28 5.16 -3.48
N ALA A 19 -5.94 3.90 -3.24
CA ALA A 19 -5.72 2.96 -4.32
C ALA A 19 -6.99 2.80 -5.16
N THR A 20 -8.15 2.72 -4.51
CA THR A 20 -9.43 2.61 -5.22
C THR A 20 -9.75 3.89 -5.99
N ALA A 21 -9.46 5.06 -5.41
CA ALA A 21 -9.72 6.32 -6.09
C ALA A 21 -8.88 6.44 -7.36
N LEU A 22 -7.63 5.99 -7.32
CA LEU A 22 -6.73 6.06 -8.46
C LEU A 22 -6.97 4.96 -9.48
N ARG A 23 -7.41 3.80 -9.02
CA ARG A 23 -7.63 2.62 -9.86
C ARG A 23 -8.98 2.00 -9.51
N PRO A 24 -10.07 2.63 -9.96
CA PRO A 24 -11.41 2.20 -9.53
C PRO A 24 -11.83 0.81 -9.98
N LYS A 25 -11.15 0.26 -10.99
CA LYS A 25 -11.47 -1.09 -11.44
C LYS A 25 -10.63 -2.17 -10.78
N ARG A 26 -9.77 -1.79 -9.84
CA ARG A 26 -8.89 -2.75 -9.18
C ARG A 26 -9.69 -3.80 -8.42
N LYS A 27 -9.14 -5.00 -8.37
CA LYS A 27 -9.72 -6.07 -7.56
C LYS A 27 -9.31 -5.89 -6.11
N LYS A 28 -10.10 -6.46 -5.22
CA LYS A 28 -9.94 -6.26 -3.78
C LYS A 28 -9.95 -7.58 -3.02
N ALA A 29 -9.78 -8.70 -3.72
CA ALA A 29 -9.95 -10.02 -3.13
C ALA A 29 -9.02 -10.30 -1.95
N SER A 30 -7.85 -9.69 -1.95
CA SER A 30 -6.86 -9.90 -0.88
C SER A 30 -6.64 -8.65 -0.03
N ASP A 31 -7.52 -7.65 -0.13
CA ASP A 31 -7.42 -6.48 0.74
C ASP A 31 -7.68 -6.89 2.19
N GLY A 32 -6.96 -6.28 3.12
CA GLY A 32 -7.16 -6.56 4.53
C GLY A 32 -6.71 -5.42 5.41
N LEU A 33 -7.40 -5.22 6.52
CA LEU A 33 -7.07 -4.21 7.51
C LEU A 33 -6.94 -4.83 8.89
N LEU A 34 -8.04 -5.18 9.53
CA LEU A 34 -8.00 -5.82 10.84
C LEU A 34 -7.90 -7.33 10.69
N PRO A 35 -7.36 -8.03 11.69
CA PRO A 35 -7.19 -9.47 11.58
C PRO A 35 -8.52 -10.22 11.73
N SER A 36 -8.59 -11.38 11.07
CA SER A 36 -9.63 -12.35 11.39
C SER A 36 -9.26 -13.03 12.72
N ALA A 37 -10.21 -13.75 13.30
CA ALA A 37 -9.92 -14.49 14.52
C ALA A 37 -8.80 -15.51 14.31
N ALA A 38 -8.79 -16.17 13.15
CA ALA A 38 -7.74 -17.15 12.84
C ALA A 38 -6.38 -16.47 12.70
N HIS A 39 -6.33 -15.32 12.04
CA HIS A 39 -5.08 -14.58 11.89
C HIS A 39 -4.55 -14.11 13.24
N LEU A 40 -5.43 -13.60 14.09
CA LEU A 40 -5.05 -13.14 15.41
C LEU A 40 -4.39 -14.26 16.22
N LYS A 41 -4.97 -15.44 16.16
CA LYS A 41 -4.43 -16.59 16.87
C LYS A 41 -3.08 -17.02 16.32
N ALA A 42 -2.94 -17.03 14.97
CA ALA A 42 -1.73 -17.47 14.33
C ALA A 42 -0.60 -16.45 14.40
N SER A 43 -0.93 -15.16 14.48
CA SER A 43 0.05 -14.08 14.43
C SER A 43 -0.24 -13.03 15.49
N PRO A 44 -0.02 -13.35 16.77
CA PRO A 44 -0.39 -12.43 17.85
C PRO A 44 0.42 -11.13 17.87
N THR A 45 1.53 -11.06 17.15
CA THR A 45 2.37 -9.86 17.12
C THR A 45 2.21 -9.07 15.82
N SER A 46 1.26 -9.45 14.96
CA SER A 46 1.04 -8.77 13.70
C SER A 46 0.57 -7.33 13.90
N ASP A 47 1.05 -6.43 13.05
CA ASP A 47 0.62 -5.03 13.09
C ASP A 47 -0.83 -4.84 12.65
N HIS A 48 -1.44 -5.83 12.01
CA HIS A 48 -2.89 -5.81 11.77
C HIS A 48 -3.67 -5.74 13.08
N ASN A 49 -3.13 -6.34 14.13
CA ASN A 49 -3.83 -6.40 15.42
C ASN A 49 -4.00 -5.03 16.06
N THR A 50 -3.12 -4.09 15.72
CA THR A 50 -3.19 -2.73 16.26
C THR A 50 -3.70 -1.73 15.21
N GLY A 51 -4.16 -2.22 14.06
CA GLY A 51 -4.65 -1.35 13.01
C GLY A 51 -3.56 -0.64 12.24
N LEU A 52 -2.31 -1.04 12.42
CA LEU A 52 -1.15 -0.38 11.81
C LEU A 52 -0.61 -1.15 10.61
N ALA A 53 -1.43 -1.99 9.99
CA ALA A 53 -1.04 -2.69 8.78
C ALA A 53 -2.20 -2.74 7.80
N VAL A 54 -1.86 -2.85 6.53
CA VAL A 54 -2.85 -2.98 5.48
C VAL A 54 -2.31 -3.91 4.41
N ASP A 55 -3.20 -4.76 3.88
CA ASP A 55 -2.90 -5.59 2.73
C ASP A 55 -3.61 -5.00 1.53
N LEU A 56 -2.87 -4.82 0.44
CA LEU A 56 -3.41 -4.26 -0.79
C LEU A 56 -3.25 -5.30 -1.90
N THR A 57 -4.35 -5.65 -2.54
CA THR A 57 -4.39 -6.67 -3.58
C THR A 57 -3.48 -6.32 -4.75
N HIS A 58 -2.69 -7.31 -5.19
CA HIS A 58 -1.83 -7.18 -6.37
C HIS A 58 -2.69 -7.40 -7.60
N ASP A 59 -2.81 -6.38 -8.44
CA ASP A 59 -3.66 -6.44 -9.63
C ASP A 59 -3.08 -5.57 -10.74
N PRO A 60 -1.97 -5.99 -11.34
CA PRO A 60 -1.32 -5.15 -12.36
C PRO A 60 -2.19 -4.87 -13.56
N LYS A 61 -3.11 -5.77 -13.91
CA LYS A 61 -4.00 -5.53 -15.04
C LYS A 61 -4.86 -4.29 -14.84
N ASN A 62 -5.20 -3.98 -13.62
CA ASN A 62 -6.03 -2.82 -13.31
C ASN A 62 -5.21 -1.72 -12.64
N GLY A 63 -3.90 -1.74 -12.83
CA GLY A 63 -3.03 -0.64 -12.44
C GLY A 63 -2.47 -0.67 -11.04
N VAL A 64 -2.59 -1.80 -10.32
CA VAL A 64 -2.04 -1.93 -8.98
C VAL A 64 -0.94 -2.99 -9.00
N ASP A 65 0.26 -2.56 -9.35
CA ASP A 65 1.41 -3.45 -9.42
C ASP A 65 2.19 -3.38 -8.11
N CYS A 66 2.03 -4.41 -7.28
CA CYS A 66 2.67 -4.41 -5.96
C CYS A 66 4.19 -4.55 -6.03
N THR A 67 4.75 -4.98 -7.15
CA THR A 67 6.19 -4.95 -7.33
C THR A 67 6.69 -3.51 -7.34
N GLU A 68 6.01 -2.66 -8.10
CA GLU A 68 6.34 -1.24 -8.18
C GLU A 68 6.07 -0.55 -6.84
N ILE A 69 4.93 -0.85 -6.24
CA ILE A 69 4.53 -0.24 -4.97
C ILE A 69 5.55 -0.57 -3.88
N PHE A 70 6.03 -1.81 -3.85
CA PHE A 70 7.02 -2.24 -2.88
C PHE A 70 8.26 -1.35 -2.95
N GLU A 71 8.77 -1.11 -4.17
CA GLU A 71 9.99 -0.31 -4.31
C GLU A 71 9.76 1.16 -3.95
N TYR A 72 8.64 1.73 -4.36
CA TYR A 72 8.36 3.13 -4.06
C TYR A 72 8.10 3.38 -2.58
N LEU A 73 7.39 2.47 -1.93
CA LEU A 73 7.05 2.69 -0.52
C LEU A 73 8.23 2.58 0.42
N LYS A 74 9.36 2.03 -0.03
CA LYS A 74 10.58 2.09 0.77
C LYS A 74 11.01 3.53 1.04
N THR A 75 10.62 4.46 0.17
CA THR A 75 10.99 5.86 0.33
C THR A 75 10.01 6.64 1.21
N ASP A 76 8.91 6.02 1.60
CA ASP A 76 7.89 6.69 2.40
C ASP A 76 8.21 6.51 3.89
N LYS A 77 8.45 7.62 4.57
CA LYS A 77 8.88 7.58 5.98
C LYS A 77 7.86 6.94 6.92
N ARG A 78 6.61 6.81 6.48
CA ARG A 78 5.57 6.21 7.30
C ARG A 78 5.66 4.69 7.35
N VAL A 79 6.37 4.09 6.40
CA VAL A 79 6.45 2.63 6.28
C VAL A 79 7.46 2.04 7.24
N LYS A 80 7.01 1.07 8.04
CA LYS A 80 7.85 0.35 8.96
C LYS A 80 8.48 -0.85 8.27
N TYR A 81 7.68 -1.67 7.61
CA TYR A 81 8.19 -2.76 6.76
C TYR A 81 7.17 -3.14 5.71
N LEU A 82 7.65 -3.87 4.71
CA LEU A 82 6.86 -4.31 3.55
C LEU A 82 7.15 -5.77 3.30
N ILE A 83 6.11 -6.54 2.95
CA ILE A 83 6.28 -7.92 2.52
C ILE A 83 5.50 -8.10 1.23
N PHE A 84 6.17 -8.61 0.20
CA PHE A 84 5.51 -8.97 -1.05
C PHE A 84 6.35 -10.00 -1.79
N ASN A 85 5.67 -10.98 -2.35
CA ASN A 85 6.27 -11.96 -3.25
C ASN A 85 7.54 -12.57 -2.67
N LYS A 86 7.42 -13.10 -1.45
CA LYS A 86 8.49 -13.80 -0.73
C LYS A 86 9.66 -12.91 -0.32
N LYS A 87 9.49 -11.62 -0.35
CA LYS A 87 10.53 -10.67 0.08
C LYS A 87 10.01 -9.77 1.18
N ILE A 88 10.91 -9.42 2.09
CA ILE A 88 10.62 -8.46 3.14
C ILE A 88 11.70 -7.39 3.16
N TRP A 89 11.28 -6.16 3.31
CA TRP A 89 12.15 -5.02 3.53
C TRP A 89 11.67 -4.30 4.78
N SER A 90 12.59 -3.88 5.63
CA SER A 90 12.21 -3.09 6.80
C SER A 90 13.12 -1.88 6.95
N ARG A 91 12.55 -0.82 7.48
CA ARG A 91 13.30 0.41 7.68
C ARG A 91 14.45 0.20 8.65
N GLU A 92 14.17 -0.56 9.69
CA GLU A 92 15.18 -0.85 10.70
C GLU A 92 16.40 -1.56 10.12
N ARG A 93 16.19 -2.38 9.10
CA ARG A 93 17.27 -3.14 8.46
C ARG A 93 17.45 -2.73 7.00
N ASN A 94 17.26 -1.45 6.73
CA ASN A 94 17.32 -0.95 5.36
C ASN A 94 18.66 -1.26 4.67
N GLY A 95 19.74 -1.24 5.44
CA GLY A 95 21.07 -1.55 4.87
C GLY A 95 21.20 -2.95 4.31
N GLU A 96 20.30 -3.86 4.69
CA GLU A 96 20.32 -5.25 4.18
C GLU A 96 19.49 -5.41 2.91
N GLY A 97 18.79 -4.36 2.50
CA GLY A 97 17.94 -4.43 1.30
C GLY A 97 16.78 -5.39 1.46
N ASN A 98 16.35 -5.97 0.34
CA ASN A 98 15.27 -6.93 0.36
C ASN A 98 15.82 -8.28 0.81
N ARG A 99 15.19 -8.85 1.82
CA ARG A 99 15.57 -10.15 2.36
C ARG A 99 14.52 -11.17 1.98
N ASN A 100 14.89 -12.44 2.01
CA ASN A 100 13.90 -13.50 1.80
C ASN A 100 12.95 -13.54 2.97
N TYR A 101 11.66 -13.60 2.68
CA TYR A 101 10.65 -13.73 3.71
C TYR A 101 10.32 -15.21 3.88
N THR A 102 10.49 -15.73 5.08
CA THR A 102 10.32 -17.16 5.35
C THR A 102 9.05 -17.47 6.14
N GLY A 103 8.19 -16.48 6.35
CA GLY A 103 6.91 -16.73 7.00
C GLY A 103 6.01 -17.64 6.18
N SER A 104 4.97 -18.19 6.81
CA SER A 104 4.11 -19.17 6.16
C SER A 104 3.30 -18.59 5.00
N ASN A 105 2.96 -17.30 5.05
CA ASN A 105 2.24 -16.65 3.96
C ASN A 105 3.22 -15.88 3.08
N PRO A 106 3.49 -16.32 1.85
CA PRO A 106 4.50 -15.67 1.01
C PRO A 106 4.08 -14.31 0.45
N HIS A 107 2.83 -13.90 0.66
CA HIS A 107 2.33 -12.60 0.20
C HIS A 107 2.48 -12.43 -1.32
N THR A 108 2.02 -13.41 -2.10
CA THR A 108 2.10 -13.32 -3.55
C THR A 108 0.89 -12.63 -4.17
N LYS A 109 -0.22 -12.54 -3.43
CA LYS A 109 -1.47 -11.96 -3.94
C LYS A 109 -1.74 -10.56 -3.45
N HIS A 110 -0.94 -10.08 -2.52
CA HIS A 110 -1.08 -8.75 -1.96
C HIS A 110 0.23 -8.31 -1.35
N ILE A 111 0.41 -7.00 -1.24
CA ILE A 111 1.52 -6.45 -0.48
C ILE A 111 1.03 -6.18 0.93
N HIS A 112 1.85 -6.54 1.92
CA HIS A 112 1.63 -6.19 3.32
C HIS A 112 2.42 -4.92 3.61
N ILE A 113 1.75 -3.90 4.14
CA ILE A 113 2.37 -2.62 4.48
C ILE A 113 2.16 -2.38 5.97
N SER A 114 3.25 -2.36 6.73
CA SER A 114 3.20 -1.98 8.15
C SER A 114 3.60 -0.53 8.29
N ILE A 115 2.89 0.20 9.14
CA ILE A 115 3.00 1.64 9.28
C ILE A 115 3.57 1.97 10.66
N GLU A 116 4.49 2.92 10.73
CA GLU A 116 5.02 3.38 12.00
C GLU A 116 3.91 4.03 12.82
N GLU A 117 3.85 3.71 14.09
CA GLU A 117 2.76 4.17 14.94
C GLU A 117 2.63 5.69 14.97
N LYS A 118 3.75 6.40 14.95
CA LYS A 118 3.72 7.86 15.00
C LYS A 118 3.07 8.50 13.77
N TYR A 119 2.89 7.72 12.70
CA TYR A 119 2.23 8.19 11.49
C TYR A 119 0.83 7.61 11.32
N SER A 120 0.26 7.04 12.35
CA SER A 120 -1.02 6.34 12.27
C SER A 120 -2.17 7.20 11.76
N LYS A 121 -2.07 8.51 11.90
CA LYS A 121 -3.11 9.44 11.46
C LYS A 121 -2.78 10.19 10.18
N ASP A 122 -1.64 9.89 9.59
CA ASP A 122 -1.16 10.62 8.40
C ASP A 122 -1.78 10.03 7.14
N THR A 123 -2.73 10.73 6.56
CA THR A 123 -3.44 10.30 5.36
C THR A 123 -2.94 10.99 4.09
N SER A 124 -1.75 11.58 4.13
CA SER A 124 -1.13 12.16 2.94
C SER A 124 -1.06 11.14 1.82
N PRO A 125 -0.96 11.57 0.56
CA PRO A 125 -0.96 10.62 -0.56
C PRO A 125 0.08 9.52 -0.41
N TRP A 126 -0.38 8.28 -0.62
CA TRP A 126 0.47 7.10 -0.60
C TRP A 126 1.04 6.78 -1.97
N PHE A 127 0.37 7.21 -3.03
CA PHE A 127 0.68 6.78 -4.40
C PHE A 127 0.87 7.97 -5.33
N SER A 128 1.60 8.99 -4.88
CA SER A 128 1.74 10.21 -5.67
C SER A 128 2.36 9.99 -7.05
N TRP A 129 3.23 8.99 -7.20
CA TRP A 129 3.81 8.68 -8.52
C TRP A 129 2.77 8.12 -9.47
N MET A 130 1.73 7.48 -8.96
CA MET A 130 0.66 6.95 -9.80
C MET A 130 -0.14 8.05 -10.47
N ASP A 131 -0.31 9.16 -9.79
CA ASP A 131 -0.96 10.31 -10.39
C ASP A 131 -0.22 10.78 -11.63
N ARG A 132 1.11 10.83 -11.54
CA ARG A 132 1.90 11.26 -12.69
C ARG A 132 1.75 10.30 -13.85
N VAL A 133 1.74 9.00 -13.56
CA VAL A 133 1.54 8.01 -14.60
C VAL A 133 0.18 8.19 -15.24
N VAL A 134 -0.82 8.48 -14.42
CA VAL A 134 -2.18 8.67 -14.91
C VAL A 134 -2.27 9.81 -15.91
N TYR A 135 -1.36 10.75 -15.91
CA TYR A 135 -1.48 11.90 -16.78
C TYR A 135 -0.68 11.79 -18.06
N SER A 136 -0.23 10.59 -18.40
CA SER A 136 0.57 10.41 -19.61
C SER A 136 -0.22 9.83 -20.78
N THR A 137 -1.49 9.51 -20.59
CA THR A 137 -2.33 8.93 -21.63
C THR A 137 -3.59 9.75 -21.81
N ALA A 138 -4.37 9.41 -22.86
CA ALA A 138 -5.64 10.07 -23.09
C ALA A 138 -6.61 9.88 -21.91
N ASP A 139 -6.60 8.69 -21.31
CA ASP A 139 -7.44 8.47 -20.14
C ASP A 139 -7.06 9.38 -19.01
N GLN A 140 -5.79 9.64 -18.92
CA GLN A 140 -5.30 10.46 -17.85
C GLN A 140 -5.52 11.92 -18.12
N ALA A 141 -5.56 12.30 -19.37
CA ALA A 141 -5.94 13.65 -19.72
C ALA A 141 -7.37 13.90 -19.26
N ARG A 142 -8.25 12.89 -19.40
CA ARG A 142 -9.60 13.00 -18.90
C ARG A 142 -9.63 13.10 -17.38
N ALA A 143 -8.82 12.29 -16.73
CA ALA A 143 -8.75 12.32 -15.28
C ALA A 143 -8.25 13.67 -14.79
N MET A 144 -7.32 14.26 -15.52
CA MET A 144 -6.81 15.56 -15.21
C MET A 144 -7.90 16.61 -15.33
N ALA A 145 -8.68 16.55 -16.39
CA ALA A 145 -9.76 17.48 -16.57
C ALA A 145 -10.78 17.38 -15.45
N LEU A 146 -11.08 16.16 -15.02
CA LEU A 146 -12.04 15.94 -13.96
C LEU A 146 -11.54 16.46 -12.61
N LYS A 147 -10.23 16.46 -12.41
CA LYS A 147 -9.66 17.00 -11.19
C LYS A 147 -9.50 18.49 -11.20
N LEU A 148 -9.75 19.09 -12.34
CA LEU A 148 -9.64 20.53 -12.47
C LEU A 148 -8.26 21.07 -12.19
N LYS A 149 -7.26 20.19 -12.17
CA LYS A 149 -5.98 20.62 -11.80
C LYS A 149 -5.03 20.17 -12.81
N PRO A 150 -4.59 20.99 -13.70
CA PRO A 150 -3.69 20.56 -14.73
C PRO A 150 -2.44 20.06 -14.12
N LEU A 151 -1.94 19.00 -14.72
CA LEU A 151 -0.70 18.51 -14.34
C LEU A 151 0.31 19.25 -15.03
N PRO A 152 1.46 19.23 -14.52
CA PRO A 152 2.58 19.75 -15.24
C PRO A 152 2.59 19.03 -16.54
N LYS A 153 2.65 19.76 -17.52
CA LYS A 153 2.59 19.24 -18.70
C LYS A 153 3.43 18.27 -19.01
N LYS A 154 3.46 17.58 -19.20
CA LYS A 154 4.16 16.64 -19.32
C LYS A 154 4.47 16.51 -20.54
N LYS A 155 4.69 16.79 -20.91
CA LYS A 155 5.03 16.71 -21.86
C LYS A 155 4.57 15.98 -22.71
N GLU A 156 3.83 15.83 -22.81
CA GLU A 156 3.31 15.27 -23.41
C GLU A 156 3.39 14.81 -24.24
N SER A 157 3.46 14.66 -24.42
CA SER A 157 3.45 14.19 -25.03
C SER A 157 3.19 14.12 -25.87
N LYS A 158 3.24 14.40 -26.39
CA LYS A 158 2.89 14.31 -27.01
C LYS A 158 2.98 13.82 -27.51
#